data_31291df156b30eb40f5dff3bf4be8d4f
#
_entry.id   31291df156b30eb40f5dff3bf4be8d4f
#
_cell.length_a   1.000
_cell.length_b   1.000
_cell.length_c   1.000
_cell.angle_alpha   90.00
_cell.angle_beta   90.00
_cell.angle_gamma   90.00
#
_symmetry.space_group_name_H-M   'P 1'
#
loop_
_entity.id
_entity.type
_entity.pdbx_description
1 polymer ?
#
loop_
_entity_poly.entity_id
_entity_poly.type
_entity_poly.pdbx_seq_one_letter_code
_entity_poly.pdbx_strand_id
1 'polypeptide(L)'
;IGSSKVADKLKKMHPKVNRLRAILGLDAKNAAIVTESSDLELAVKECMLGSLSFNGQRCTALKMLMVHRSIADEFVNRLTAELAKLKVGMPWEKGVFITPLPGMHRTAYMTEVIEDAVAKGAKVVNVEGGEFCKTMFYPAVVYPVTEGMRLYREEQFGPVVPVSVYDDIETVLEYVTTSDHGQQVSIFGSDPEQIGHLVDPLVNQVCRVNINCQCQRGPDVFPFGGRKDSAEGTLSVHDALRAFSIRSMIAAKQTDDSKG
;
A
#
# COMPACT_ATOMS: atom_id res chain seq x y z
N ILE A 1 -9.64 3.21 -11.48
CA ILE A 1 -8.45 3.24 -10.61
C ILE A 1 -7.77 4.59 -10.81
N GLY A 2 -7.39 5.28 -9.73
CA GLY A 2 -6.75 6.58 -9.75
C GLY A 2 -6.66 7.18 -8.36
N SER A 3 -6.47 8.50 -8.25
CA SER A 3 -6.46 9.17 -6.95
C SER A 3 -7.88 9.58 -6.52
N SER A 4 -8.09 9.65 -5.21
CA SER A 4 -9.33 10.15 -4.59
C SER A 4 -9.72 11.54 -5.12
N LYS A 5 -8.73 12.42 -5.28
CA LYS A 5 -8.89 13.76 -5.85
C LYS A 5 -9.50 13.78 -7.25
N VAL A 6 -9.06 12.85 -8.10
CA VAL A 6 -9.60 12.70 -9.47
C VAL A 6 -10.99 12.08 -9.45
N ALA A 7 -11.21 11.08 -8.61
CA ALA A 7 -12.52 10.43 -8.46
C ALA A 7 -13.58 11.43 -8.01
N ASP A 8 -13.28 12.24 -7.01
CA ASP A 8 -14.17 13.30 -6.51
C ASP A 8 -14.51 14.34 -7.57
N LYS A 9 -13.49 14.76 -8.36
CA LYS A 9 -13.72 15.68 -9.46
C LYS A 9 -14.66 15.08 -10.51
N LEU A 10 -14.44 13.82 -10.91
CA LEU A 10 -15.29 13.13 -11.88
C LEU A 10 -16.72 12.94 -11.37
N LYS A 11 -16.90 12.58 -10.11
CA LYS A 11 -18.21 12.48 -9.47
C LYS A 11 -18.95 13.83 -9.47
N LYS A 12 -18.29 14.91 -9.09
CA LYS A 12 -18.85 16.26 -9.07
C LYS A 12 -19.26 16.76 -10.46
N MET A 13 -18.57 16.30 -11.51
CA MET A 13 -18.87 16.68 -12.89
C MET A 13 -20.08 15.90 -13.47
N HIS A 14 -20.50 14.81 -12.85
CA HIS A 14 -21.60 14.01 -13.35
C HIS A 14 -22.96 14.68 -13.05
N PRO A 15 -23.84 14.90 -14.07
CA PRO A 15 -25.07 15.67 -13.88
C PRO A 15 -26.12 14.97 -12.98
N LYS A 16 -25.95 13.68 -12.75
CA LYS A 16 -26.84 12.86 -11.90
C LYS A 16 -26.02 12.08 -10.88
N VAL A 17 -25.24 12.77 -10.07
CA VAL A 17 -24.32 12.18 -9.10
C VAL A 17 -24.97 11.15 -8.17
N ASN A 18 -26.22 11.40 -7.75
CA ASN A 18 -26.96 10.49 -6.86
C ASN A 18 -27.36 9.15 -7.50
N ARG A 19 -27.19 8.99 -8.81
CA ARG A 19 -27.48 7.76 -9.56
C ARG A 19 -26.24 7.16 -10.21
N LEU A 20 -25.09 7.79 -10.03
CA LEU A 20 -23.81 7.27 -10.49
C LEU A 20 -23.40 6.10 -9.60
N ARG A 21 -23.25 4.91 -10.18
CA ARG A 21 -22.56 3.81 -9.53
C ARG A 21 -21.06 4.00 -9.74
N ALA A 22 -20.31 4.00 -8.67
CA ALA A 22 -18.87 4.09 -8.71
C ALA A 22 -18.25 2.83 -8.12
N ILE A 23 -17.22 2.30 -8.78
CA ILE A 23 -16.34 1.25 -8.26
C ILE A 23 -14.94 1.78 -8.43
N LEU A 24 -14.33 2.14 -7.32
CA LEU A 24 -13.11 2.91 -7.27
C LEU A 24 -12.03 2.14 -6.49
N GLY A 25 -10.83 2.06 -7.08
CA GLY A 25 -9.61 1.72 -6.39
C GLY A 25 -8.74 2.99 -6.37
N LEU A 26 -8.45 3.49 -5.20
CA LEU A 26 -7.87 4.82 -4.98
C LEU A 26 -6.53 4.74 -4.25
N ASP A 27 -6.12 5.87 -3.69
CA ASP A 27 -4.86 6.02 -2.96
C ASP A 27 -4.79 5.07 -1.76
N ALA A 28 -3.59 4.62 -1.42
CA ALA A 28 -3.36 3.74 -0.29
C ALA A 28 -2.07 4.10 0.45
N LYS A 29 -2.05 3.90 1.76
CA LYS A 29 -0.87 4.05 2.60
C LYS A 29 -0.68 2.79 3.46
N ASN A 30 -0.52 1.66 2.79
CA ASN A 30 -0.42 0.35 3.45
C ASN A 30 0.80 0.29 4.36
N ALA A 31 0.58 -0.09 5.61
CA ALA A 31 1.64 -0.25 6.59
C ALA A 31 2.08 -1.72 6.71
N ALA A 32 3.37 -1.93 6.96
CA ALA A 32 3.90 -3.14 7.55
C ALA A 32 4.19 -2.88 9.02
N ILE A 33 3.73 -3.76 9.88
CA ILE A 33 3.95 -3.75 11.34
C ILE A 33 4.91 -4.88 11.64
N VAL A 34 6.14 -4.55 12.01
CA VAL A 34 7.21 -5.52 12.30
C VAL A 34 7.43 -5.54 13.80
N THR A 35 6.95 -6.60 14.44
CA THR A 35 7.02 -6.76 15.90
C THR A 35 8.38 -7.34 16.32
N GLU A 36 8.72 -7.25 17.60
CA GLU A 36 9.95 -7.82 18.16
C GLU A 36 10.05 -9.35 18.01
N SER A 37 8.89 -10.03 17.86
CA SER A 37 8.83 -11.47 17.67
C SER A 37 8.99 -11.92 16.20
N SER A 38 9.26 -10.97 15.29
CA SER A 38 9.35 -11.24 13.85
C SER A 38 10.57 -12.10 13.49
N ASP A 39 10.39 -12.99 12.52
CA ASP A 39 11.50 -13.50 11.72
C ASP A 39 12.00 -12.36 10.82
N LEU A 40 13.18 -11.81 11.15
CA LEU A 40 13.74 -10.65 10.46
C LEU A 40 14.12 -10.96 9.01
N GLU A 41 14.54 -12.18 8.69
CA GLU A 41 14.89 -12.56 7.32
C GLU A 41 13.64 -12.52 6.43
N LEU A 42 12.57 -13.13 6.90
CA LEU A 42 11.27 -13.12 6.23
C LEU A 42 10.71 -11.69 6.13
N ALA A 43 10.70 -10.95 7.23
CA ALA A 43 10.14 -9.60 7.29
C ALA A 43 10.87 -8.65 6.33
N VAL A 44 12.20 -8.67 6.31
CA VAL A 44 13.01 -7.84 5.41
C VAL A 44 12.73 -8.18 3.95
N LYS A 45 12.70 -9.45 3.60
CA LYS A 45 12.42 -9.92 2.23
C LYS A 45 11.03 -9.48 1.76
N GLU A 46 10.02 -9.74 2.56
CA GLU A 46 8.64 -9.40 2.23
C GLU A 46 8.40 -7.87 2.22
N CYS A 47 9.02 -7.12 3.14
CA CYS A 47 8.96 -5.65 3.14
C CYS A 47 9.66 -5.05 1.93
N MET A 48 10.83 -5.55 1.54
CA MET A 48 11.55 -5.11 0.34
C MET A 48 10.71 -5.36 -0.93
N LEU A 49 10.23 -6.58 -1.11
CA LEU A 49 9.39 -6.93 -2.26
C LEU A 49 8.06 -6.15 -2.25
N GLY A 50 7.43 -6.04 -1.09
CA GLY A 50 6.19 -5.32 -0.91
C GLY A 50 6.31 -3.82 -1.20
N SER A 51 7.44 -3.20 -0.84
CA SER A 51 7.66 -1.77 -1.06
C SER A 51 8.15 -1.44 -2.46
N LEU A 52 8.98 -2.28 -3.08
CA LEU A 52 9.75 -1.92 -4.27
C LEU A 52 9.37 -2.65 -5.56
N SER A 53 8.62 -3.78 -5.49
CA SER A 53 8.17 -4.41 -6.73
C SER A 53 7.33 -3.44 -7.56
N PHE A 54 7.55 -3.46 -8.89
CA PHE A 54 7.01 -2.47 -9.83
C PHE A 54 7.36 -1.02 -9.45
N ASN A 55 8.59 -0.79 -8.98
CA ASN A 55 9.07 0.52 -8.50
C ASN A 55 8.25 1.08 -7.31
N GLY A 56 7.56 0.26 -6.51
CA GLY A 56 6.61 0.74 -5.51
C GLY A 56 5.35 1.40 -6.09
N GLN A 57 5.16 1.35 -7.40
CA GLN A 57 4.03 1.97 -8.10
C GLN A 57 2.82 1.04 -8.17
N ARG A 58 2.41 0.55 -7.02
CA ARG A 58 1.20 -0.27 -6.81
C ARG A 58 0.36 0.32 -5.70
N CYS A 59 -0.97 0.26 -5.83
CA CYS A 59 -1.87 0.57 -4.72
C CYS A 59 -1.63 -0.39 -3.53
N THR A 60 -1.25 -1.63 -3.80
CA THR A 60 -0.92 -2.63 -2.78
C THR A 60 0.53 -2.59 -2.29
N ALA A 61 1.36 -1.63 -2.71
CA ALA A 61 2.72 -1.53 -2.17
C ALA A 61 2.68 -1.21 -0.66
N LEU A 62 3.67 -1.73 0.08
CA LEU A 62 3.95 -1.28 1.43
C LEU A 62 4.57 0.12 1.37
N LYS A 63 3.94 1.08 2.03
CA LYS A 63 4.29 2.51 1.92
C LYS A 63 4.68 3.14 3.25
N MET A 64 4.66 2.35 4.32
CA MET A 64 5.18 2.68 5.64
C MET A 64 5.60 1.38 6.32
N LEU A 65 6.83 1.31 6.80
CA LEU A 65 7.32 0.20 7.61
C LEU A 65 7.42 0.69 9.05
N MET A 66 6.57 0.17 9.91
CA MET A 66 6.57 0.48 11.35
C MET A 66 7.28 -0.67 12.07
N VAL A 67 8.43 -0.40 12.64
CA VAL A 67 9.33 -1.42 13.19
C VAL A 67 9.51 -1.19 14.69
N HIS A 68 9.35 -2.25 15.48
CA HIS A 68 9.57 -2.17 16.92
C HIS A 68 11.02 -1.74 17.22
N ARG A 69 11.20 -0.84 18.19
CA ARG A 69 12.48 -0.19 18.48
C ARG A 69 13.61 -1.18 18.73
N SER A 70 13.33 -2.28 19.43
CA SER A 70 14.36 -3.25 19.81
C SER A 70 15.07 -3.92 18.63
N ILE A 71 14.42 -3.93 17.45
CA ILE A 71 14.95 -4.58 16.24
C ILE A 71 15.12 -3.61 15.06
N ALA A 72 14.81 -2.31 15.26
CA ALA A 72 14.73 -1.34 14.16
C ALA A 72 16.07 -1.16 13.44
N ASP A 73 17.17 -0.99 14.15
CA ASP A 73 18.48 -0.78 13.54
C ASP A 73 18.95 -2.03 12.77
N GLU A 74 18.74 -3.22 13.33
CA GLU A 74 19.06 -4.47 12.66
C GLU A 74 18.20 -4.67 11.41
N PHE A 75 16.88 -4.39 11.50
CA PHE A 75 15.97 -4.45 10.37
C PHE A 75 16.41 -3.52 9.24
N VAL A 76 16.72 -2.25 9.56
CA VAL A 76 17.16 -1.25 8.57
C VAL A 76 18.48 -1.66 7.92
N ASN A 77 19.44 -2.15 8.70
CA ASN A 77 20.72 -2.63 8.16
C ASN A 77 20.54 -3.81 7.20
N ARG A 78 19.70 -4.79 7.54
CA ARG A 78 19.38 -5.91 6.67
C ARG A 78 18.60 -5.46 5.42
N LEU A 79 17.63 -4.57 5.57
CA LEU A 79 16.84 -4.04 4.47
C LEU A 79 17.73 -3.30 3.45
N THR A 80 18.61 -2.44 3.90
CA THR A 80 19.55 -1.71 3.03
C THR A 80 20.55 -2.65 2.34
N ALA A 81 21.00 -3.70 3.02
CA ALA A 81 21.86 -4.73 2.44
C ALA A 81 21.16 -5.54 1.34
N GLU A 82 19.87 -5.89 1.52
CA GLU A 82 19.09 -6.56 0.49
C GLU A 82 18.79 -5.61 -0.68
N LEU A 83 18.50 -4.34 -0.40
CA LEU A 83 18.25 -3.33 -1.41
C LEU A 83 19.47 -3.09 -2.31
N ALA A 84 20.68 -3.12 -1.74
CA ALA A 84 21.93 -2.98 -2.50
C ALA A 84 22.18 -4.08 -3.55
N LYS A 85 21.47 -5.21 -3.45
CA LYS A 85 21.55 -6.30 -4.44
C LYS A 85 20.63 -6.08 -5.65
N LEU A 86 19.72 -5.09 -5.57
CA LEU A 86 18.74 -4.85 -6.64
C LEU A 86 19.43 -4.23 -7.86
N LYS A 87 19.20 -4.81 -9.01
CA LYS A 87 19.67 -4.25 -10.27
C LYS A 87 18.71 -3.15 -10.74
N VAL A 88 19.27 -1.98 -10.95
CA VAL A 88 18.59 -0.81 -11.56
C VAL A 88 18.95 -0.75 -13.03
N GLY A 89 18.00 -0.54 -13.93
CA GLY A 89 18.27 -0.50 -15.37
C GLY A 89 17.01 -0.44 -16.22
N MET A 90 17.15 -0.77 -17.50
CA MET A 90 16.02 -0.73 -18.43
C MET A 90 15.17 -1.99 -18.36
N PRO A 91 13.84 -1.92 -18.57
CA PRO A 91 12.93 -3.04 -18.33
C PRO A 91 13.16 -4.27 -19.22
N TRP A 92 13.88 -4.12 -20.31
CA TRP A 92 14.26 -5.24 -21.21
C TRP A 92 15.58 -5.92 -20.83
N GLU A 93 16.30 -5.39 -19.85
CA GLU A 93 17.54 -5.98 -19.37
C GLU A 93 17.27 -7.12 -18.38
N LYS A 94 18.00 -8.23 -18.53
CA LYS A 94 17.82 -9.40 -17.65
C LYS A 94 18.20 -9.07 -16.20
N GLY A 95 17.29 -9.43 -15.28
CA GLY A 95 17.50 -9.30 -13.85
C GLY A 95 17.32 -7.89 -13.29
N VAL A 96 16.87 -6.92 -14.09
CA VAL A 96 16.51 -5.59 -13.60
C VAL A 96 15.25 -5.67 -12.76
N PHE A 97 15.29 -5.01 -11.61
CA PHE A 97 14.19 -4.94 -10.65
C PHE A 97 13.59 -3.53 -10.57
N ILE A 98 14.43 -2.50 -10.60
CA ILE A 98 14.02 -1.09 -10.61
C ILE A 98 14.22 -0.50 -12.01
N THR A 99 13.21 0.15 -12.52
CA THR A 99 13.17 0.70 -13.88
C THR A 99 12.83 2.19 -13.87
N PRO A 100 12.99 2.94 -14.99
CA PRO A 100 12.61 4.34 -15.04
C PRO A 100 11.17 4.60 -14.65
N LEU A 101 10.93 5.68 -13.91
CA LEU A 101 9.61 6.17 -13.58
C LEU A 101 8.90 6.76 -14.84
N PRO A 102 7.55 6.81 -14.86
CA PRO A 102 6.80 7.20 -16.05
C PRO A 102 6.89 8.70 -16.42
N GLY A 103 7.64 9.51 -15.71
CA GLY A 103 7.84 10.91 -16.03
C GLY A 103 8.62 11.70 -14.98
N MET A 104 9.25 12.79 -15.41
CA MET A 104 10.07 13.66 -14.56
C MET A 104 9.31 14.23 -13.36
N HIS A 105 8.01 14.48 -13.49
CA HIS A 105 7.19 14.96 -12.38
C HIS A 105 7.13 13.96 -11.21
N ARG A 106 7.29 12.64 -11.49
CA ARG A 106 7.35 11.62 -10.44
C ARG A 106 8.68 11.66 -9.71
N THR A 107 9.78 11.82 -10.44
CA THR A 107 11.10 12.00 -9.84
C THR A 107 11.12 13.24 -8.94
N ALA A 108 10.65 14.38 -9.43
CA ALA A 108 10.56 15.62 -8.66
C ALA A 108 9.74 15.43 -7.37
N TYR A 109 8.57 14.81 -7.45
CA TYR A 109 7.74 14.54 -6.29
C TYR A 109 8.45 13.63 -5.26
N MET A 110 9.16 12.58 -5.69
CA MET A 110 9.92 11.73 -4.78
C MET A 110 11.03 12.51 -4.07
N THR A 111 11.72 13.39 -4.80
CA THR A 111 12.75 14.27 -4.22
C THR A 111 12.14 15.21 -3.17
N GLU A 112 11.04 15.88 -3.49
CA GLU A 112 10.36 16.79 -2.56
C GLU A 112 9.96 16.12 -1.22
N VAL A 113 9.42 14.89 -1.26
CA VAL A 113 8.98 14.21 -0.03
C VAL A 113 10.17 13.67 0.77
N ILE A 114 11.29 13.35 0.14
CA ILE A 114 12.55 13.00 0.82
C ILE A 114 13.16 14.24 1.47
N GLU A 115 13.23 15.36 0.75
CA GLU A 115 13.75 16.63 1.26
C GLU A 115 12.95 17.12 2.47
N ASP A 116 11.61 17.03 2.42
CA ASP A 116 10.74 17.33 3.57
C ASP A 116 11.10 16.48 4.78
N ALA A 117 11.29 15.17 4.60
CA ALA A 117 11.62 14.26 5.69
C ALA A 117 13.03 14.55 6.25
N VAL A 118 14.02 14.80 5.39
CA VAL A 118 15.39 15.13 5.79
C VAL A 118 15.44 16.46 6.55
N ALA A 119 14.73 17.47 6.09
CA ALA A 119 14.62 18.76 6.77
C ALA A 119 14.00 18.64 8.18
N LYS A 120 13.22 17.59 8.43
CA LYS A 120 12.58 17.29 9.71
C LYS A 120 13.31 16.22 10.54
N GLY A 121 14.53 15.85 10.14
CA GLY A 121 15.45 15.02 10.94
C GLY A 121 15.57 13.56 10.50
N ALA A 122 14.88 13.12 9.45
CA ALA A 122 15.12 11.82 8.85
C ALA A 122 16.43 11.80 8.04
N LYS A 123 16.90 10.61 7.70
CA LYS A 123 18.07 10.39 6.84
C LYS A 123 17.72 9.38 5.75
N VAL A 124 18.32 9.55 4.57
CA VAL A 124 18.43 8.47 3.59
C VAL A 124 19.58 7.58 4.03
N VAL A 125 19.30 6.32 4.33
CA VAL A 125 20.25 5.43 5.02
C VAL A 125 20.92 4.39 4.12
N ASN A 126 20.54 4.32 2.85
CA ASN A 126 21.21 3.47 1.86
C ASN A 126 22.04 4.30 0.88
N VAL A 127 23.08 3.67 0.31
CA VAL A 127 23.96 4.28 -0.68
C VAL A 127 23.15 4.63 -1.96
N GLU A 128 23.44 5.77 -2.56
CA GLU A 128 22.77 6.31 -3.76
C GLU A 128 21.23 6.52 -3.60
N GLY A 129 20.69 6.29 -2.41
CA GLY A 129 19.26 6.41 -2.18
C GLY A 129 18.72 7.80 -2.48
N GLY A 130 17.72 7.87 -3.37
CA GLY A 130 17.13 9.13 -3.83
C GLY A 130 17.90 9.84 -4.93
N GLU A 131 19.06 9.35 -5.33
CA GLU A 131 19.73 9.86 -6.53
C GLU A 131 18.93 9.51 -7.78
N PHE A 132 19.02 10.36 -8.80
CA PHE A 132 18.32 10.12 -10.04
C PHE A 132 19.07 10.63 -11.26
N CYS A 133 18.82 9.96 -12.38
CA CYS A 133 19.21 10.43 -13.70
C CYS A 133 17.98 10.42 -14.60
N LYS A 134 17.48 11.60 -14.95
CA LYS A 134 16.19 11.75 -15.65
C LYS A 134 15.07 11.06 -14.89
N THR A 135 14.46 10.02 -15.46
CA THR A 135 13.38 9.26 -14.84
C THR A 135 13.85 8.01 -14.08
N MET A 136 15.13 7.68 -14.17
CA MET A 136 15.73 6.62 -13.37
C MET A 136 15.95 7.15 -11.94
N PHE A 137 15.30 6.54 -10.97
CA PHE A 137 15.35 6.94 -9.57
C PHE A 137 15.83 5.77 -8.71
N TYR A 138 16.90 5.96 -7.96
CA TYR A 138 17.43 4.92 -7.08
C TYR A 138 16.58 4.80 -5.82
N PRO A 139 16.22 3.57 -5.40
CA PRO A 139 15.40 3.36 -4.22
C PRO A 139 15.99 4.02 -2.98
N ALA A 140 15.14 4.71 -2.21
CA ALA A 140 15.56 5.41 -1.00
C ALA A 140 14.89 4.81 0.24
N VAL A 141 15.67 4.38 1.22
CA VAL A 141 15.20 4.06 2.57
C VAL A 141 15.35 5.29 3.44
N VAL A 142 14.23 5.83 3.92
CA VAL A 142 14.18 7.05 4.73
C VAL A 142 13.88 6.68 6.18
N TYR A 143 14.79 7.00 7.11
CA TYR A 143 14.75 6.59 8.52
C TYR A 143 15.34 7.63 9.46
N PRO A 144 14.78 7.82 10.66
CA PRO A 144 13.40 7.47 11.03
C PRO A 144 12.40 8.47 10.47
N VAL A 145 11.27 7.98 9.97
CA VAL A 145 10.14 8.82 9.56
C VAL A 145 9.20 9.00 10.75
N THR A 146 8.84 10.25 11.04
CA THR A 146 8.00 10.61 12.19
C THR A 146 6.78 11.39 11.77
N GLU A 147 5.81 11.53 12.66
CA GLU A 147 4.65 12.37 12.46
C GLU A 147 5.04 13.82 12.13
N GLY A 148 4.31 14.45 11.22
CA GLY A 148 4.64 15.79 10.70
C GLY A 148 5.50 15.77 9.42
N MET A 149 6.11 14.66 9.07
CA MET A 149 6.74 14.46 7.76
C MET A 149 5.69 14.06 6.71
N ARG A 150 5.81 14.56 5.49
CA ARG A 150 4.89 14.19 4.39
C ARG A 150 4.87 12.67 4.17
N LEU A 151 6.04 12.03 4.20
CA LEU A 151 6.18 10.57 4.08
C LEU A 151 5.46 9.77 5.16
N TYR A 152 5.03 10.39 6.26
CA TYR A 152 4.28 9.68 7.28
C TYR A 152 2.82 9.41 6.85
N ARG A 153 2.18 10.34 6.16
CA ARG A 153 0.76 10.26 5.78
C ARG A 153 0.50 10.24 4.27
N GLU A 154 1.28 10.97 3.48
CA GLU A 154 1.08 11.04 2.03
C GLU A 154 1.47 9.73 1.34
N GLU A 155 0.70 9.33 0.34
CA GLU A 155 1.06 8.22 -0.53
C GLU A 155 2.23 8.62 -1.44
N GLN A 156 3.39 8.02 -1.23
CA GLN A 156 4.45 8.01 -2.24
C GLN A 156 4.18 6.86 -3.23
N PHE A 157 4.07 7.19 -4.50
CA PHE A 157 3.84 6.21 -5.58
C PHE A 157 5.12 6.03 -6.38
N GLY A 158 6.13 5.44 -5.73
CA GLY A 158 7.48 5.31 -6.24
C GLY A 158 8.43 4.60 -5.27
N PRO A 159 9.70 4.44 -5.63
CA PRO A 159 10.65 3.62 -4.90
C PRO A 159 11.25 4.34 -3.66
N VAL A 160 10.40 4.85 -2.79
CA VAL A 160 10.78 5.43 -1.49
C VAL A 160 10.18 4.58 -0.39
N VAL A 161 11.01 4.13 0.54
CA VAL A 161 10.66 3.23 1.63
C VAL A 161 10.82 3.96 2.97
N PRO A 162 9.73 4.55 3.49
CA PRO A 162 9.76 5.19 4.81
C PRO A 162 9.72 4.13 5.91
N VAL A 163 10.61 4.29 6.90
CA VAL A 163 10.67 3.43 8.10
C VAL A 163 10.43 4.30 9.32
N SER A 164 9.45 3.93 10.12
CA SER A 164 9.10 4.53 11.41
C SER A 164 9.39 3.56 12.55
N VAL A 165 9.68 4.08 13.72
CA VAL A 165 9.93 3.28 14.92
C VAL A 165 8.79 3.46 15.91
N TYR A 166 8.41 2.38 16.58
CA TYR A 166 7.45 2.42 17.67
C TYR A 166 7.96 1.62 18.88
N ASP A 167 7.52 2.01 20.06
CA ASP A 167 7.78 1.31 21.32
C ASP A 167 6.50 0.62 21.82
N ASP A 168 5.36 1.26 21.61
CA ASP A 168 4.06 0.80 22.03
C ASP A 168 3.20 0.45 20.80
N ILE A 169 2.62 -0.74 20.81
CA ILE A 169 1.78 -1.25 19.74
C ILE A 169 0.53 -0.36 19.49
N GLU A 170 0.06 0.34 20.50
CA GLU A 170 -1.07 1.26 20.38
C GLU A 170 -0.76 2.43 19.45
N THR A 171 0.49 2.86 19.38
CA THR A 171 0.95 3.89 18.40
C THR A 171 0.70 3.44 16.96
N VAL A 172 0.88 2.15 16.70
CA VAL A 172 0.65 1.57 15.37
C VAL A 172 -0.84 1.48 15.05
N LEU A 173 -1.64 1.08 16.02
CA LEU A 173 -3.10 1.04 15.90
C LEU A 173 -3.66 2.45 15.67
N GLU A 174 -3.17 3.45 16.40
CA GLU A 174 -3.53 4.85 16.21
C GLU A 174 -3.15 5.34 14.80
N TYR A 175 -1.93 5.02 14.33
CA TYR A 175 -1.50 5.35 12.97
C TYR A 175 -2.47 4.84 11.91
N VAL A 176 -2.88 3.58 11.98
CA VAL A 176 -3.81 3.00 11.01
C VAL A 176 -5.23 3.53 11.19
N THR A 177 -5.67 3.72 12.43
CA THR A 177 -7.03 4.19 12.75
C THR A 177 -7.25 5.64 12.29
N THR A 178 -6.27 6.51 12.50
CA THR A 178 -6.34 7.93 12.12
C THR A 178 -5.97 8.21 10.66
N SER A 179 -5.47 7.20 9.93
CA SER A 179 -5.19 7.31 8.50
C SER A 179 -6.47 7.46 7.69
N ASP A 180 -6.46 8.32 6.66
CA ASP A 180 -7.54 8.42 5.67
C ASP A 180 -7.58 7.22 4.72
N HIS A 181 -6.56 6.35 4.76
CA HIS A 181 -6.43 5.18 3.91
C HIS A 181 -6.74 3.89 4.67
N GLY A 182 -7.31 2.91 3.97
CA GLY A 182 -7.70 1.65 4.58
C GLY A 182 -7.71 0.49 3.58
N GLN A 183 -6.65 0.31 2.78
CA GLN A 183 -6.63 -0.78 1.82
C GLN A 183 -6.14 -2.08 2.44
N GLN A 184 -4.89 -2.14 2.89
CA GLN A 184 -4.29 -3.32 3.48
C GLN A 184 -3.28 -2.96 4.57
N VAL A 185 -2.97 -3.95 5.39
CA VAL A 185 -1.87 -3.93 6.37
C VAL A 185 -1.19 -5.30 6.39
N SER A 186 0.11 -5.33 6.65
CA SER A 186 0.88 -6.56 6.89
C SER A 186 1.41 -6.56 8.32
N ILE A 187 1.29 -7.68 9.00
CA ILE A 187 1.81 -7.91 10.36
C ILE A 187 2.88 -8.98 10.25
N PHE A 188 4.08 -8.68 10.74
CA PHE A 188 5.19 -9.60 10.86
C PHE A 188 5.43 -9.89 12.34
N GLY A 189 5.35 -11.16 12.72
CA GLY A 189 5.52 -11.61 14.09
C GLY A 189 5.23 -13.10 14.23
N SER A 190 5.58 -13.66 15.39
CA SER A 190 5.34 -15.07 15.73
C SER A 190 4.54 -15.26 17.02
N ASP A 191 4.26 -14.17 17.75
CA ASP A 191 3.45 -14.20 18.95
C ASP A 191 1.94 -14.14 18.60
N PRO A 192 1.16 -15.23 18.84
CA PRO A 192 -0.25 -15.27 18.48
C PRO A 192 -1.13 -14.28 19.28
N GLU A 193 -0.76 -13.95 20.52
CA GLU A 193 -1.54 -13.02 21.36
C GLU A 193 -1.36 -11.61 20.83
N GLN A 194 -0.14 -11.22 20.53
CA GLN A 194 0.17 -9.92 19.95
C GLN A 194 -0.45 -9.77 18.54
N ILE A 195 -0.38 -10.81 17.72
CA ILE A 195 -1.02 -10.82 16.39
C ILE A 195 -2.54 -10.68 16.54
N GLY A 196 -3.17 -11.43 17.47
CA GLY A 196 -4.60 -11.35 17.72
C GLY A 196 -5.03 -9.94 18.15
N HIS A 197 -4.29 -9.34 19.09
CA HIS A 197 -4.51 -7.96 19.54
C HIS A 197 -4.46 -6.93 18.40
N LEU A 198 -3.59 -7.13 17.42
CA LEU A 198 -3.52 -6.28 16.23
C LEU A 198 -4.64 -6.57 15.23
N VAL A 199 -4.95 -7.83 14.97
CA VAL A 199 -5.94 -8.23 13.95
C VAL A 199 -7.32 -7.70 14.28
N ASP A 200 -7.77 -7.83 15.52
CA ASP A 200 -9.12 -7.48 15.95
C ASP A 200 -9.54 -6.03 15.63
N PRO A 201 -8.76 -5.00 15.97
CA PRO A 201 -9.08 -3.63 15.55
C PRO A 201 -8.81 -3.38 14.06
N LEU A 202 -7.76 -3.98 13.48
CA LEU A 202 -7.33 -3.69 12.11
C LEU A 202 -8.30 -4.19 11.05
N VAL A 203 -9.03 -5.29 11.28
CA VAL A 203 -10.05 -5.76 10.33
C VAL A 203 -11.20 -4.77 10.14
N ASN A 204 -11.36 -3.83 11.06
CA ASN A 204 -12.32 -2.75 10.96
C ASN A 204 -11.76 -1.49 10.26
N GLN A 205 -10.44 -1.40 10.05
CA GLN A 205 -9.77 -0.25 9.47
C GLN A 205 -9.35 -0.48 8.01
N VAL A 206 -9.03 -1.71 7.65
CA VAL A 206 -8.55 -2.08 6.33
C VAL A 206 -9.39 -3.20 5.71
N CYS A 207 -9.29 -3.37 4.39
CA CYS A 207 -9.99 -4.43 3.69
C CYS A 207 -9.28 -5.79 3.84
N ARG A 208 -7.97 -5.79 4.05
CA ARG A 208 -7.20 -7.04 4.19
C ARG A 208 -6.06 -6.88 5.19
N VAL A 209 -5.97 -7.82 6.12
CA VAL A 209 -4.82 -8.01 7.00
C VAL A 209 -4.02 -9.20 6.49
N ASN A 210 -2.71 -9.03 6.31
CA ASN A 210 -1.78 -10.05 5.87
C ASN A 210 -0.87 -10.41 7.05
N ILE A 211 -0.59 -11.69 7.26
CA ILE A 211 0.29 -12.14 8.34
C ILE A 211 1.52 -12.78 7.71
N ASN A 212 2.70 -12.29 8.09
CA ASN A 212 4.00 -12.74 7.61
C ASN A 212 4.14 -12.75 6.08
N CYS A 213 3.42 -11.86 5.40
CA CYS A 213 3.54 -11.66 3.95
C CYS A 213 3.22 -10.22 3.58
N GLN A 214 3.72 -9.80 2.42
CA GLN A 214 3.47 -8.46 1.88
C GLN A 214 2.00 -8.24 1.50
N CYS A 215 1.59 -7.00 1.40
CA CYS A 215 0.30 -6.64 0.81
C CYS A 215 0.28 -6.98 -0.68
N GLN A 216 -0.82 -7.58 -1.15
CA GLN A 216 -0.96 -8.01 -2.54
C GLN A 216 -2.43 -8.14 -2.94
N ARG A 217 -2.68 -8.22 -4.24
CA ARG A 217 -4.02 -8.38 -4.78
C ARG A 217 -4.52 -9.83 -4.79
N GLY A 218 -3.69 -10.74 -5.22
CA GLY A 218 -4.06 -12.15 -5.40
C GLY A 218 -4.41 -12.89 -4.11
N PRO A 219 -5.10 -14.01 -4.19
CA PRO A 219 -5.76 -14.57 -5.38
C PRO A 219 -6.95 -13.74 -5.88
N ASP A 220 -7.22 -13.74 -7.19
CA ASP A 220 -8.28 -12.91 -7.80
C ASP A 220 -9.71 -13.29 -7.36
N VAL A 221 -9.88 -14.48 -6.78
CA VAL A 221 -11.16 -14.93 -6.20
C VAL A 221 -11.47 -14.28 -4.87
N PHE A 222 -10.48 -13.68 -4.21
CA PHE A 222 -10.69 -12.98 -2.95
C PHE A 222 -11.20 -11.56 -3.17
N PRO A 223 -12.01 -11.02 -2.24
CA PRO A 223 -12.46 -9.64 -2.33
C PRO A 223 -11.26 -8.70 -2.35
N PHE A 224 -11.29 -7.74 -3.29
CA PHE A 224 -10.32 -6.66 -3.36
C PHE A 224 -11.05 -5.33 -3.28
N GLY A 225 -10.74 -4.56 -2.29
CA GLY A 225 -11.37 -3.27 -2.04
C GLY A 225 -10.52 -2.44 -1.10
N GLY A 226 -11.15 -1.53 -0.42
CA GLY A 226 -10.56 -0.69 0.61
C GLY A 226 -11.65 -0.11 1.48
N ARG A 227 -11.24 0.49 2.56
CA ARG A 227 -12.07 1.30 3.44
C ARG A 227 -11.61 2.75 3.34
N LYS A 228 -12.36 3.65 3.92
CA LYS A 228 -12.04 5.09 3.94
C LYS A 228 -11.86 5.61 2.51
N ASP A 229 -10.86 6.45 2.27
CA ASP A 229 -10.60 7.01 0.93
C ASP A 229 -9.84 6.07 -0.02
N SER A 230 -9.57 4.82 0.38
CA SER A 230 -8.83 3.90 -0.49
C SER A 230 -9.67 3.18 -1.53
N ALA A 231 -10.98 3.09 -1.36
CA ALA A 231 -11.84 2.47 -2.36
C ALA A 231 -13.34 2.79 -2.13
N GLU A 232 -14.12 2.58 -3.19
CA GLU A 232 -15.57 2.48 -3.13
C GLU A 232 -16.01 1.24 -3.91
N GLY A 233 -16.76 0.36 -3.25
CA GLY A 233 -17.16 -0.93 -3.81
C GLY A 233 -16.04 -1.99 -3.74
N THR A 234 -16.31 -3.15 -4.33
CA THR A 234 -15.42 -4.32 -4.31
C THR A 234 -15.06 -4.76 -5.71
N LEU A 235 -13.77 -5.06 -5.92
CA LEU A 235 -13.16 -5.41 -7.19
C LEU A 235 -12.66 -6.88 -7.18
N SER A 236 -13.51 -7.84 -6.83
CA SER A 236 -13.23 -9.26 -7.11
C SER A 236 -13.85 -9.66 -8.44
N VAL A 237 -13.46 -10.81 -9.01
CA VAL A 237 -14.04 -11.30 -10.27
C VAL A 237 -15.57 -11.44 -10.15
N HIS A 238 -16.06 -12.05 -9.09
CA HIS A 238 -17.50 -12.25 -8.86
C HIS A 238 -18.25 -10.94 -8.61
N ASP A 239 -17.66 -10.05 -7.81
CA ASP A 239 -18.28 -8.76 -7.49
C ASP A 239 -18.26 -7.81 -8.69
N ALA A 240 -17.18 -7.83 -9.49
CA ALA A 240 -17.11 -7.07 -10.74
C ALA A 240 -18.18 -7.52 -11.74
N LEU A 241 -18.35 -8.83 -11.94
CA LEU A 241 -19.42 -9.35 -12.82
C LEU A 241 -20.80 -8.90 -12.35
N ARG A 242 -21.07 -8.94 -11.04
CA ARG A 242 -22.34 -8.47 -10.46
C ARG A 242 -22.51 -6.96 -10.60
N ALA A 243 -21.47 -6.20 -10.37
CA ALA A 243 -21.52 -4.73 -10.41
C ALA A 243 -21.73 -4.19 -11.83
N PHE A 244 -21.14 -4.84 -12.83
CA PHE A 244 -21.30 -4.48 -14.25
C PHE A 244 -22.44 -5.19 -14.96
N SER A 245 -23.30 -5.90 -14.20
CA SER A 245 -24.50 -6.57 -14.73
C SER A 245 -25.76 -5.94 -14.16
N ILE A 246 -26.83 -5.95 -14.96
CA ILE A 246 -28.15 -5.58 -14.51
C ILE A 246 -28.99 -6.87 -14.40
N ARG A 247 -29.51 -7.14 -13.20
CA ARG A 247 -30.37 -8.26 -12.95
C ARG A 247 -31.80 -7.91 -13.42
N SER A 248 -32.38 -8.79 -14.22
CA SER A 248 -33.80 -8.74 -14.59
C SER A 248 -34.51 -9.96 -14.01
N MET A 249 -35.76 -9.78 -13.63
CA MET A 249 -36.60 -10.85 -13.14
C MET A 249 -37.80 -10.96 -14.07
N ILE A 250 -38.14 -12.18 -14.45
CA ILE A 250 -39.40 -12.51 -15.13
C ILE A 250 -40.27 -13.21 -14.10
N ALA A 251 -41.42 -12.65 -13.84
CA ALA A 251 -42.43 -13.27 -12.99
C ALA A 251 -43.66 -13.61 -13.84
N ALA A 252 -44.12 -14.84 -13.75
CA ALA A 252 -45.36 -15.29 -14.42
C ALA A 252 -46.28 -15.92 -13.38
N LYS A 253 -47.58 -15.63 -13.50
CA LYS A 253 -48.60 -16.39 -12.75
C LYS A 253 -48.71 -17.77 -13.37
N GLN A 254 -48.71 -18.81 -12.54
CA GLN A 254 -48.86 -20.17 -12.98
C GLN A 254 -50.30 -20.39 -13.50
N THR A 255 -50.48 -20.35 -14.81
CA THR A 255 -51.72 -20.66 -15.55
C THR A 255 -51.41 -21.76 -16.56
N ASP A 256 -52.42 -22.33 -17.17
CA ASP A 256 -52.20 -23.36 -18.20
C ASP A 256 -51.44 -22.82 -19.42
N ASP A 257 -51.57 -21.54 -19.74
CA ASP A 257 -50.85 -20.85 -20.82
C ASP A 257 -49.39 -20.49 -20.47
N SER A 258 -49.01 -20.56 -19.21
CA SER A 258 -47.65 -20.24 -18.73
C SER A 258 -46.84 -21.46 -18.28
N LYS A 259 -47.35 -22.67 -18.55
CA LYS A 259 -46.67 -23.94 -18.30
C LYS A 259 -45.87 -24.37 -19.52
N GLY A 260 -44.89 -23.54 -19.94
CA GLY A 260 -44.03 -23.85 -21.08
C GLY A 260 -42.58 -24.03 -20.66
#